data_60e4d754c79f0f9eab50f002f8174450
#
_entry.id   60e4d754c79f0f9eab50f002f8174450
#
_cell.length_a   1.000
_cell.length_b   1.000
_cell.length_c   1.000
_cell.angle_alpha   90.00
_cell.angle_beta   90.00
_cell.angle_gamma   90.00
#
_symmetry.space_group_name_H-M   'P 1'
#
loop_
_entity.id
_entity.type
_entity.pdbx_description
1 polymer ?
#
loop_
_entity_poly.entity_id
_entity_poly.type
_entity_poly.pdbx_seq_one_letter_code
_entity_poly.pdbx_strand_id
1 'polypeptide(L)'
;MLVKRRTREAAQGSRLSQLAAGLAAKPVDRRSFLRASGLGVAGLAALGTVGAGMTRRAEAGPTDHSQDIERRRNVCTHCSVGCTVTAEVQNGVWVGQEPSWNSPLNRGTHCAKGASVRELVHGDRRLKYPMKKVGGEWQRISWEQAMDEIGEKMLDIRETSGADSVYWLGSAKFSNEGSYLFRKLAAYWGTNNVDHQARICHSTTVAGVANTWGYGAMTNSYNDIRNSKTMIFMGSNAAEAHPVSLQHILEGKETQQANVIVIDPRFTRTAAHATEYV
;
A
#
# COMPACT_ATOMS: atom_id res chain seq x y z
N MET A 1 -12.99 19.03 -40.19
CA MET A 1 -13.79 19.99 -39.38
C MET A 1 -12.86 20.61 -38.35
N LEU A 2 -12.40 21.85 -38.62
CA LEU A 2 -11.37 22.55 -37.84
C LEU A 2 -12.02 23.32 -36.70
N VAL A 3 -11.67 23.04 -35.43
CA VAL A 3 -12.15 23.77 -34.27
C VAL A 3 -11.23 24.98 -34.03
N LYS A 4 -11.79 26.17 -34.17
CA LYS A 4 -11.14 27.46 -33.88
C LYS A 4 -10.82 27.59 -32.39
N ARG A 5 -9.53 27.82 -32.05
CA ARG A 5 -9.10 28.29 -30.73
C ARG A 5 -9.56 29.74 -30.52
N ARG A 6 -10.34 29.98 -29.46
CA ARG A 6 -10.62 31.32 -28.93
C ARG A 6 -9.42 31.79 -28.10
N THR A 7 -8.81 32.87 -28.50
CA THR A 7 -7.88 33.67 -27.69
C THR A 7 -8.65 34.36 -26.58
N ARG A 8 -8.28 34.09 -25.34
CA ARG A 8 -8.73 34.87 -24.17
C ARG A 8 -7.82 36.09 -24.01
N GLU A 9 -8.42 37.27 -23.99
CA GLU A 9 -7.76 38.52 -23.62
C GLU A 9 -7.27 38.47 -22.17
N ALA A 10 -6.08 39.04 -21.96
CA ALA A 10 -5.40 39.09 -20.68
C ALA A 10 -6.12 40.06 -19.72
N ALA A 11 -6.68 39.50 -18.64
CA ALA A 11 -7.15 40.32 -17.51
C ALA A 11 -5.94 40.90 -16.75
N GLN A 12 -6.00 42.21 -16.48
CA GLN A 12 -5.03 42.97 -15.71
C GLN A 12 -4.74 42.31 -14.36
N GLY A 13 -3.46 42.02 -14.09
CA GLY A 13 -3.02 41.32 -12.89
C GLY A 13 -3.34 42.12 -11.61
N SER A 14 -3.75 41.41 -10.58
CA SER A 14 -4.06 41.92 -9.25
C SER A 14 -2.79 42.52 -8.59
N ARG A 15 -2.96 43.50 -7.67
CA ARG A 15 -1.85 44.13 -6.91
C ARG A 15 -0.92 43.10 -6.23
N LEU A 16 -1.38 41.91 -5.94
CA LEU A 16 -0.56 40.80 -5.39
C LEU A 16 0.43 40.21 -6.39
N SER A 17 0.09 40.15 -7.69
CA SER A 17 1.00 39.66 -8.73
C SER A 17 2.12 40.70 -9.04
N GLN A 18 1.86 41.97 -8.87
CA GLN A 18 2.89 43.05 -9.00
C GLN A 18 3.87 43.04 -7.82
N LEU A 19 3.42 42.75 -6.60
CA LEU A 19 4.27 42.57 -5.43
C LEU A 19 5.15 41.31 -5.54
N ALA A 20 4.62 40.21 -6.07
CA ALA A 20 5.37 38.96 -6.29
C ALA A 20 6.46 39.11 -7.37
N ALA A 21 6.20 39.89 -8.42
CA ALA A 21 7.19 40.18 -9.48
C ALA A 21 8.34 41.05 -9.00
N GLY A 22 8.11 41.96 -8.03
CA GLY A 22 9.15 42.81 -7.42
C GLY A 22 10.11 42.05 -6.50
N LEU A 23 9.70 40.93 -5.96
CA LEU A 23 10.51 40.06 -5.08
C LEU A 23 11.37 39.05 -5.84
N ALA A 24 11.07 38.77 -7.10
CA ALA A 24 11.78 37.79 -7.92
C ALA A 24 12.99 38.28 -8.68
N ALA A 25 13.32 39.59 -8.58
CA ALA A 25 14.28 40.26 -9.49
C ALA A 25 15.71 40.42 -8.97
N LYS A 26 16.10 39.86 -7.82
CA LYS A 26 17.50 39.90 -7.36
C LYS A 26 17.97 38.53 -6.89
N PRO A 27 19.11 38.04 -7.39
CA PRO A 27 19.72 36.82 -6.85
C PRO A 27 20.14 37.12 -5.40
N VAL A 28 19.48 36.43 -4.47
CA VAL A 28 19.80 36.49 -3.04
C VAL A 28 20.93 35.50 -2.77
N ASP A 29 22.11 36.03 -2.39
CA ASP A 29 23.21 35.19 -1.96
C ASP A 29 22.90 34.49 -0.61
N ARG A 30 23.57 33.38 -0.35
CA ARG A 30 23.33 32.52 0.84
C ARG A 30 23.52 33.28 2.16
N ARG A 31 24.39 34.32 2.17
CA ARG A 31 24.72 35.12 3.35
C ARG A 31 23.63 36.16 3.64
N SER A 32 23.07 36.77 2.60
CA SER A 32 21.93 37.69 2.68
C SER A 32 20.65 36.99 3.11
N PHE A 33 20.42 35.77 2.64
CA PHE A 33 19.30 34.94 3.08
C PHE A 33 19.38 34.59 4.57
N LEU A 34 20.55 34.19 5.07
CA LEU A 34 20.72 33.84 6.49
C LEU A 34 20.61 35.06 7.41
N ARG A 35 21.03 36.28 6.97
CA ARG A 35 20.84 37.52 7.72
C ARG A 35 19.37 37.92 7.76
N ALA A 36 18.64 37.81 6.66
CA ALA A 36 17.21 38.14 6.60
C ALA A 36 16.35 37.17 7.43
N SER A 37 16.69 35.89 7.45
CA SER A 37 15.99 34.89 8.28
C SER A 37 16.27 35.06 9.77
N GLY A 38 17.51 35.48 10.16
CA GLY A 38 17.86 35.81 11.55
C GLY A 38 17.10 37.01 12.12
N LEU A 39 16.92 38.07 11.30
CA LEU A 39 16.14 39.25 11.67
C LEU A 39 14.62 38.95 11.75
N GLY A 40 14.11 38.05 10.92
CA GLY A 40 12.71 37.61 10.96
C GLY A 40 12.35 36.86 12.25
N VAL A 41 13.25 36.06 12.77
CA VAL A 41 13.06 35.33 14.03
C VAL A 41 13.12 36.26 15.24
N ALA A 42 14.02 37.25 15.23
CA ALA A 42 14.11 38.25 16.30
C ALA A 42 12.90 39.21 16.29
N GLY A 43 12.34 39.58 15.13
CA GLY A 43 11.12 40.37 14.99
C GLY A 43 9.86 39.66 15.47
N LEU A 44 9.74 38.36 15.24
CA LEU A 44 8.64 37.52 15.75
C LEU A 44 8.72 37.32 17.27
N ALA A 45 9.92 37.26 17.85
CA ALA A 45 10.11 37.15 19.29
C ALA A 45 9.70 38.46 20.01
N ALA A 46 9.88 39.63 19.41
CA ALA A 46 9.47 40.93 19.99
C ALA A 46 7.95 41.18 19.93
N LEU A 47 7.24 40.59 18.95
CA LEU A 47 5.78 40.64 18.85
C LEU A 47 5.07 39.57 19.74
N GLY A 48 5.81 38.60 20.24
CA GLY A 48 5.31 37.52 21.10
C GLY A 48 5.06 37.91 22.56
N THR A 49 5.45 39.13 23.00
CA THR A 49 5.33 39.54 24.40
C THR A 49 3.99 40.18 24.76
N VAL A 50 3.08 40.41 23.80
CA VAL A 50 1.76 41.04 24.07
C VAL A 50 0.59 40.03 24.11
N GLY A 51 0.87 38.75 24.00
CA GLY A 51 -0.15 37.70 24.04
C GLY A 51 0.10 36.55 25.04
N ALA A 52 1.05 36.70 25.95
CA ALA A 52 1.50 35.61 26.84
C ALA A 52 0.51 35.22 27.99
N GLY A 53 -0.72 35.75 27.95
CA GLY A 53 -1.70 35.50 29.02
C GLY A 53 -2.71 34.35 28.75
N MET A 54 -2.77 33.78 27.57
CA MET A 54 -3.87 32.82 27.22
C MET A 54 -3.49 31.55 26.45
N THR A 55 -2.24 31.27 26.24
CA THR A 55 -1.86 29.90 25.83
C THR A 55 -1.53 29.10 27.07
N ARG A 56 -2.53 28.42 27.65
CA ARG A 56 -2.22 27.24 28.45
C ARG A 56 -1.36 26.33 27.56
N ARG A 57 -0.06 26.29 27.83
CA ARG A 57 0.75 25.16 27.43
C ARG A 57 0.00 23.94 27.93
N ALA A 58 -0.51 23.12 27.04
CA ALA A 58 -0.79 21.74 27.37
C ALA A 58 0.57 21.17 27.79
N GLU A 59 0.88 21.19 29.06
CA GLU A 59 1.90 20.32 29.62
C GLU A 59 1.37 18.92 29.34
N ALA A 60 1.93 18.30 28.30
CA ALA A 60 1.89 16.86 28.22
C ALA A 60 2.54 16.40 29.53
N GLY A 61 1.73 15.98 30.51
CA GLY A 61 2.24 15.32 31.69
C GLY A 61 3.18 14.22 31.21
N PRO A 62 4.16 13.78 32.04
CA PRO A 62 5.04 12.70 31.66
C PRO A 62 4.12 11.54 31.26
N THR A 63 4.02 11.30 29.95
CA THR A 63 3.38 10.10 29.45
C THR A 63 4.23 8.98 30.00
N ASP A 64 3.66 8.19 30.89
CA ASP A 64 4.29 6.97 31.37
C ASP A 64 4.47 6.05 30.14
N HIS A 65 5.64 6.17 29.51
CA HIS A 65 6.04 5.34 28.38
C HIS A 65 6.45 3.93 28.83
N SER A 66 6.27 3.60 30.12
CA SER A 66 6.60 2.31 30.71
C SER A 66 5.57 1.21 30.45
N GLN A 67 4.47 1.51 29.72
CA GLN A 67 3.58 0.45 29.30
C GLN A 67 4.25 -0.30 28.16
N ASP A 68 4.53 -1.58 28.38
CA ASP A 68 5.23 -2.47 27.48
C ASP A 68 4.63 -2.45 26.07
N ILE A 69 5.38 -1.94 25.10
CA ILE A 69 5.03 -2.04 23.70
C ILE A 69 5.30 -3.47 23.26
N GLU A 70 4.25 -4.17 22.93
CA GLU A 70 4.32 -5.49 22.36
C GLU A 70 4.71 -5.41 20.88
N ARG A 71 5.77 -6.11 20.48
CA ARG A 71 6.19 -6.17 19.07
C ARG A 71 5.73 -7.47 18.44
N ARG A 72 4.90 -7.34 17.40
CA ARG A 72 4.35 -8.47 16.62
C ARG A 72 4.81 -8.38 15.17
N ARG A 73 5.38 -9.48 14.68
CA ARG A 73 5.72 -9.59 13.25
C ARG A 73 4.53 -10.02 12.45
N ASN A 74 4.40 -9.41 11.27
CA ASN A 74 3.39 -9.78 10.31
C ASN A 74 3.92 -9.52 8.89
N VAL A 75 3.12 -9.85 7.88
CA VAL A 75 3.46 -9.68 6.47
C VAL A 75 2.60 -8.59 5.86
N CYS A 76 3.20 -7.71 5.09
CA CYS A 76 2.50 -6.71 4.30
C CYS A 76 1.56 -7.39 3.30
N THR A 77 0.30 -6.94 3.24
CA THR A 77 -0.74 -7.56 2.42
C THR A 77 -0.87 -6.99 1.01
N HIS A 78 -0.05 -5.99 0.64
CA HIS A 78 -0.24 -5.26 -0.62
C HIS A 78 0.27 -5.96 -1.87
N CYS A 79 1.41 -6.64 -1.80
CA CYS A 79 1.98 -7.31 -2.97
C CYS A 79 2.76 -8.58 -2.59
N SER A 80 3.14 -9.35 -3.62
CA SER A 80 3.78 -10.66 -3.47
C SER A 80 5.23 -10.62 -2.95
N VAL A 81 5.85 -9.45 -2.79
CA VAL A 81 7.19 -9.37 -2.17
C VAL A 81 7.17 -9.94 -0.76
N GLY A 82 6.02 -9.82 -0.06
CA GLY A 82 5.88 -10.39 1.28
C GLY A 82 6.75 -9.70 2.33
N CYS A 83 6.92 -8.36 2.22
CA CYS A 83 7.70 -7.59 3.19
C CYS A 83 7.23 -7.85 4.60
N THR A 84 8.16 -8.17 5.48
CA THR A 84 7.88 -8.36 6.91
C THR A 84 7.79 -7.00 7.60
N VAL A 85 6.71 -6.79 8.33
CA VAL A 85 6.46 -5.60 9.16
C VAL A 85 6.48 -6.01 10.63
N THR A 86 7.00 -5.13 11.47
CA THR A 86 6.93 -5.26 12.92
C THR A 86 5.92 -4.24 13.42
N ALA A 87 4.77 -4.71 13.85
CA ALA A 87 3.75 -3.89 14.48
C ALA A 87 4.12 -3.64 15.94
N GLU A 88 4.00 -2.41 16.38
CA GLU A 88 4.13 -1.99 17.76
C GLU A 88 2.72 -1.81 18.33
N VAL A 89 2.36 -2.66 19.29
CA VAL A 89 1.01 -2.73 19.85
C VAL A 89 1.06 -2.32 21.31
N GLN A 90 0.21 -1.37 21.68
CA GLN A 90 0.04 -0.92 23.06
C GLN A 90 -1.45 -0.99 23.42
N ASN A 91 -1.80 -1.67 24.48
CA ASN A 91 -3.18 -1.86 24.93
C ASN A 91 -4.13 -2.39 23.82
N GLY A 92 -3.63 -3.31 22.96
CA GLY A 92 -4.39 -3.87 21.85
C GLY A 92 -4.52 -2.94 20.63
N VAL A 93 -3.92 -1.75 20.65
CA VAL A 93 -3.91 -0.79 19.54
C VAL A 93 -2.57 -0.83 18.84
N TRP A 94 -2.57 -0.92 17.53
CA TRP A 94 -1.36 -0.83 16.70
C TRP A 94 -0.92 0.64 16.62
N VAL A 95 0.02 1.04 17.48
CA VAL A 95 0.47 2.43 17.63
C VAL A 95 1.62 2.82 16.73
N GLY A 96 2.51 1.90 16.41
CA GLY A 96 3.69 2.13 15.59
C GLY A 96 3.99 0.97 14.64
N GLN A 97 4.81 1.22 13.63
CA GLN A 97 5.22 0.21 12.67
C GLN A 97 6.63 0.46 12.16
N GLU A 98 7.40 -0.61 12.10
CA GLU A 98 8.73 -0.62 11.50
C GLU A 98 8.87 -1.74 10.45
N PRO A 99 9.73 -1.57 9.44
CA PRO A 99 10.15 -2.70 8.62
C PRO A 99 11.02 -3.65 9.44
N SER A 100 10.88 -4.95 9.23
CA SER A 100 11.73 -5.92 9.92
C SER A 100 13.12 -5.96 9.32
N TRP A 101 14.13 -5.57 10.09
CA TRP A 101 15.52 -5.50 9.66
C TRP A 101 16.14 -6.87 9.33
N ASN A 102 15.72 -7.90 10.04
CA ASN A 102 16.20 -9.27 9.84
C ASN A 102 15.39 -10.08 8.83
N SER A 103 14.48 -9.44 8.09
CA SER A 103 13.79 -10.07 6.98
C SER A 103 14.72 -10.16 5.76
N PRO A 104 14.92 -11.33 5.16
CA PRO A 104 15.74 -11.47 3.97
C PRO A 104 15.12 -10.80 2.74
N LEU A 105 13.81 -10.55 2.77
CA LEU A 105 13.06 -9.98 1.66
C LEU A 105 13.13 -8.46 1.61
N ASN A 106 12.82 -7.78 2.69
CA ASN A 106 12.75 -6.32 2.71
C ASN A 106 13.88 -5.63 3.49
N ARG A 107 14.67 -6.34 4.29
CA ARG A 107 15.92 -5.86 4.90
C ARG A 107 15.80 -4.46 5.53
N GLY A 108 14.78 -4.25 6.32
CA GLY A 108 14.52 -2.96 6.97
C GLY A 108 13.96 -1.88 6.04
N THR A 109 13.37 -2.24 4.88
CA THR A 109 12.78 -1.27 3.96
C THR A 109 11.27 -1.46 3.81
N HIS A 110 10.57 -0.35 3.57
CA HIS A 110 9.18 -0.31 3.13
C HIS A 110 9.03 0.52 1.86
N CYS A 111 8.07 0.18 1.01
CA CYS A 111 7.52 1.13 0.06
C CYS A 111 6.37 1.91 0.71
N ALA A 112 5.84 2.91 0.03
CA ALA A 112 4.71 3.73 0.53
C ALA A 112 3.49 2.88 0.93
N LYS A 113 3.19 1.81 0.17
CA LYS A 113 2.09 0.87 0.49
C LYS A 113 2.35 0.12 1.80
N GLY A 114 3.58 -0.38 1.99
CA GLY A 114 3.97 -1.08 3.22
C GLY A 114 3.96 -0.17 4.43
N ALA A 115 4.39 1.10 4.28
CA ALA A 115 4.36 2.08 5.34
C ALA A 115 2.94 2.42 5.81
N SER A 116 1.93 2.30 4.92
CA SER A 116 0.52 2.62 5.23
C SER A 116 -0.32 1.40 5.63
N VAL A 117 0.27 0.21 5.79
CA VAL A 117 -0.52 -1.01 6.07
C VAL A 117 -1.31 -0.92 7.38
N ARG A 118 -0.83 -0.17 8.36
CA ARG A 118 -1.54 0.09 9.62
C ARG A 118 -2.93 0.70 9.41
N GLU A 119 -3.08 1.57 8.41
CA GLU A 119 -4.34 2.25 8.10
C GLU A 119 -5.45 1.26 7.68
N LEU A 120 -5.09 0.08 7.20
CA LEU A 120 -6.06 -0.99 6.89
C LEU A 120 -6.72 -1.55 8.16
N VAL A 121 -6.10 -1.41 9.31
CA VAL A 121 -6.59 -1.95 10.59
C VAL A 121 -7.34 -0.88 11.39
N HIS A 122 -6.82 0.34 11.45
CA HIS A 122 -7.33 1.40 12.33
C HIS A 122 -7.90 2.62 11.60
N GLY A 123 -7.88 2.62 10.25
CA GLY A 123 -8.44 3.73 9.48
C GLY A 123 -9.95 3.92 9.72
N ASP A 124 -10.43 5.15 9.61
CA ASP A 124 -11.84 5.51 9.85
C ASP A 124 -12.82 4.78 8.91
N ARG A 125 -12.32 4.39 7.72
CA ARG A 125 -13.12 3.61 6.73
C ARG A 125 -13.14 2.11 7.01
N ARG A 126 -12.44 1.63 8.04
CA ARG A 126 -12.45 0.22 8.41
C ARG A 126 -13.82 -0.16 8.97
N LEU A 127 -14.50 -1.14 8.34
CA LEU A 127 -15.68 -1.76 8.91
C LEU A 127 -15.29 -2.53 10.19
N LYS A 128 -15.93 -2.18 11.29
CA LYS A 128 -15.71 -2.79 12.61
C LYS A 128 -16.81 -3.76 13.02
N TYR A 129 -17.93 -3.69 12.34
CA TYR A 129 -19.15 -4.46 12.65
C TYR A 129 -19.83 -4.89 11.36
N PRO A 130 -20.60 -5.99 11.38
CA PRO A 130 -21.46 -6.35 10.25
C PRO A 130 -22.46 -5.25 9.95
N MET A 131 -22.74 -5.06 8.66
CA MET A 131 -23.70 -4.08 8.19
C MET A 131 -24.73 -4.77 7.30
N LYS A 132 -26.00 -4.50 7.51
CA LYS A 132 -27.11 -4.97 6.70
C LYS A 132 -27.78 -3.81 5.97
N LYS A 133 -28.06 -3.96 4.69
CA LYS A 133 -28.78 -2.95 3.92
C LYS A 133 -30.28 -3.14 4.08
N VAL A 134 -30.94 -2.15 4.66
CA VAL A 134 -32.40 -2.16 4.90
C VAL A 134 -32.99 -0.87 4.33
N GLY A 135 -33.93 -0.99 3.41
CA GLY A 135 -34.58 0.18 2.79
C GLY A 135 -33.61 1.11 2.03
N GLY A 136 -32.50 0.59 1.56
CA GLY A 136 -31.46 1.38 0.88
C GLY A 136 -30.34 1.90 1.78
N GLU A 137 -30.52 1.91 3.10
CA GLU A 137 -29.58 2.41 4.09
C GLU A 137 -28.80 1.29 4.79
N TRP A 138 -27.51 1.53 5.11
CA TRP A 138 -26.67 0.58 5.83
C TRP A 138 -26.88 0.70 7.34
N GLN A 139 -27.35 -0.38 7.96
CA GLN A 139 -27.58 -0.49 9.39
C GLN A 139 -26.59 -1.47 10.03
N ARG A 140 -26.04 -1.09 11.18
CA ARG A 140 -25.20 -1.97 11.98
C ARG A 140 -26.05 -3.08 12.61
N ILE A 141 -25.57 -4.31 12.51
CA ILE A 141 -26.14 -5.48 13.18
C ILE A 141 -25.08 -6.17 14.07
N SER A 142 -25.50 -7.09 14.92
CA SER A 142 -24.57 -7.92 15.68
C SER A 142 -23.96 -9.02 14.82
N TRP A 143 -22.83 -9.60 15.27
CA TRP A 143 -22.25 -10.77 14.62
C TRP A 143 -23.18 -11.98 14.70
N GLU A 144 -23.86 -12.18 15.84
CA GLU A 144 -24.84 -13.26 16.06
C GLU A 144 -25.95 -13.16 15.01
N GLN A 145 -26.62 -12.00 14.95
CA GLN A 145 -27.66 -11.76 13.94
C GLN A 145 -27.15 -11.99 12.51
N ALA A 146 -25.93 -11.52 12.17
CA ALA A 146 -25.38 -11.72 10.83
C ALA A 146 -25.15 -13.19 10.52
N MET A 147 -24.62 -13.95 11.48
CA MET A 147 -24.34 -15.38 11.28
C MET A 147 -25.64 -16.20 11.17
N ASP A 148 -26.64 -15.90 11.97
CA ASP A 148 -27.93 -16.59 11.93
C ASP A 148 -28.65 -16.33 10.60
N GLU A 149 -28.84 -15.05 10.23
CA GLU A 149 -29.53 -14.69 8.99
C GLU A 149 -28.84 -15.22 7.73
N ILE A 150 -27.48 -15.15 7.67
CA ILE A 150 -26.71 -15.68 6.54
C ILE A 150 -26.78 -17.21 6.52
N GLY A 151 -26.63 -17.85 7.68
CA GLY A 151 -26.67 -19.29 7.80
C GLY A 151 -28.03 -19.88 7.40
N GLU A 152 -29.13 -19.32 7.92
CA GLU A 152 -30.48 -19.71 7.55
C GLU A 152 -30.73 -19.54 6.05
N LYS A 153 -30.33 -18.41 5.48
CA LYS A 153 -30.52 -18.15 4.05
C LYS A 153 -29.68 -19.08 3.17
N MET A 154 -28.47 -19.40 3.59
CA MET A 154 -27.64 -20.38 2.87
C MET A 154 -28.24 -21.78 2.92
N LEU A 155 -28.74 -22.22 4.07
CA LEU A 155 -29.40 -23.53 4.21
C LEU A 155 -30.68 -23.62 3.35
N ASP A 156 -31.50 -22.58 3.38
CA ASP A 156 -32.70 -22.48 2.52
C ASP A 156 -32.34 -22.62 1.02
N ILE A 157 -31.31 -21.90 0.56
CA ILE A 157 -30.82 -22.02 -0.83
C ILE A 157 -30.32 -23.44 -1.12
N ARG A 158 -29.61 -24.06 -0.19
CA ARG A 158 -29.12 -25.42 -0.36
C ARG A 158 -30.26 -26.44 -0.50
N GLU A 159 -31.30 -26.29 0.31
CA GLU A 159 -32.47 -27.17 0.30
C GLU A 159 -33.32 -26.99 -0.96
N THR A 160 -33.52 -25.74 -1.37
CA THR A 160 -34.41 -25.40 -2.50
C THR A 160 -33.76 -25.52 -3.87
N SER A 161 -32.45 -25.23 -3.95
CA SER A 161 -31.72 -25.05 -5.22
C SER A 161 -30.45 -25.90 -5.33
N GLY A 162 -30.06 -26.60 -4.27
CA GLY A 162 -28.88 -27.44 -4.21
C GLY A 162 -27.60 -26.71 -3.82
N ALA A 163 -26.57 -27.47 -3.44
CA ALA A 163 -25.29 -26.91 -2.98
C ALA A 163 -24.54 -26.09 -4.06
N ASP A 164 -24.70 -26.44 -5.32
CA ASP A 164 -24.04 -25.78 -6.46
C ASP A 164 -24.64 -24.42 -6.81
N SER A 165 -25.74 -24.01 -6.16
CA SER A 165 -26.31 -22.67 -6.31
C SER A 165 -25.50 -21.58 -5.61
N VAL A 166 -24.54 -21.96 -4.76
CA VAL A 166 -23.64 -21.04 -4.05
C VAL A 166 -22.26 -21.08 -4.67
N TYR A 167 -21.76 -19.88 -5.07
CA TYR A 167 -20.41 -19.70 -5.58
C TYR A 167 -19.48 -19.15 -4.50
N TRP A 168 -18.35 -19.81 -4.31
CA TRP A 168 -17.36 -19.49 -3.28
C TRP A 168 -16.16 -18.79 -3.92
N LEU A 169 -16.02 -17.51 -3.69
CA LEU A 169 -14.95 -16.68 -4.27
C LEU A 169 -13.89 -16.34 -3.21
N GLY A 170 -12.70 -16.90 -3.37
CA GLY A 170 -11.54 -16.63 -2.52
C GLY A 170 -10.75 -15.38 -2.91
N SER A 171 -9.72 -15.07 -2.14
CA SER A 171 -8.89 -13.87 -2.32
C SER A 171 -7.42 -14.12 -1.98
N ALA A 172 -6.50 -13.49 -2.72
CA ALA A 172 -5.06 -13.45 -2.40
C ALA A 172 -4.75 -12.69 -1.09
N LYS A 173 -5.77 -12.08 -0.46
CA LYS A 173 -5.62 -11.37 0.82
C LYS A 173 -5.96 -12.24 2.04
N PHE A 174 -6.32 -13.49 1.82
CA PHE A 174 -6.47 -14.45 2.91
C PHE A 174 -5.11 -14.85 3.47
N SER A 175 -5.06 -15.12 4.77
CA SER A 175 -3.95 -15.88 5.35
C SER A 175 -4.00 -17.34 4.89
N ASN A 176 -2.93 -18.09 5.09
CA ASN A 176 -2.92 -19.53 4.78
C ASN A 176 -4.01 -20.27 5.56
N GLU A 177 -4.20 -19.92 6.84
CA GLU A 177 -5.22 -20.49 7.71
C GLU A 177 -6.63 -20.16 7.21
N GLY A 178 -6.85 -18.89 6.81
CA GLY A 178 -8.11 -18.43 6.23
C GLY A 178 -8.43 -19.15 4.92
N SER A 179 -7.45 -19.33 4.06
CA SER A 179 -7.60 -20.07 2.79
C SER A 179 -7.95 -21.55 3.03
N TYR A 180 -7.30 -22.17 4.02
CA TYR A 180 -7.59 -23.56 4.41
C TYR A 180 -9.03 -23.71 4.92
N LEU A 181 -9.45 -22.84 5.84
CA LEU A 181 -10.81 -22.87 6.40
C LEU A 181 -11.87 -22.61 5.34
N PHE A 182 -11.63 -21.64 4.46
CA PHE A 182 -12.52 -21.34 3.33
C PHE A 182 -12.68 -22.55 2.41
N ARG A 183 -11.59 -23.19 2.01
CA ARG A 183 -11.63 -24.37 1.15
C ARG A 183 -12.31 -25.56 1.84
N LYS A 184 -12.04 -25.76 3.14
CA LYS A 184 -12.66 -26.79 3.95
C LYS A 184 -14.17 -26.59 4.07
N LEU A 185 -14.61 -25.34 4.29
CA LEU A 185 -16.02 -25.01 4.39
C LEU A 185 -16.75 -25.25 3.06
N ALA A 186 -16.17 -24.83 1.93
CA ALA A 186 -16.75 -25.10 0.62
C ALA A 186 -16.86 -26.60 0.30
N ALA A 187 -15.87 -27.41 0.69
CA ALA A 187 -15.91 -28.87 0.55
C ALA A 187 -16.99 -29.50 1.46
N TYR A 188 -17.13 -29.02 2.70
CA TYR A 188 -18.18 -29.45 3.61
C TYR A 188 -19.58 -29.06 3.12
N TRP A 189 -19.70 -27.88 2.51
CA TRP A 189 -20.93 -27.42 1.85
C TRP A 189 -21.36 -28.36 0.73
N GLY A 190 -20.42 -28.98 0.03
CA GLY A 190 -20.67 -29.98 -0.99
C GLY A 190 -20.71 -29.45 -2.41
N THR A 191 -19.91 -28.42 -2.71
CA THR A 191 -19.81 -27.84 -4.05
C THR A 191 -18.37 -27.73 -4.55
N ASN A 192 -18.19 -27.82 -5.87
CA ASN A 192 -16.96 -27.47 -6.57
C ASN A 192 -16.98 -26.06 -7.17
N ASN A 193 -18.05 -25.29 -6.96
CA ASN A 193 -18.15 -23.91 -7.43
C ASN A 193 -17.30 -22.98 -6.55
N VAL A 194 -15.99 -23.20 -6.60
CA VAL A 194 -14.96 -22.45 -5.84
C VAL A 194 -13.96 -21.88 -6.81
N ASP A 195 -13.73 -20.60 -6.73
CA ASP A 195 -12.72 -19.93 -7.53
C ASP A 195 -12.01 -18.83 -6.71
N HIS A 196 -11.10 -18.12 -7.34
CA HIS A 196 -10.23 -17.16 -6.70
C HIS A 196 -9.99 -15.97 -7.64
N GLN A 197 -9.78 -14.77 -7.08
CA GLN A 197 -9.54 -13.59 -7.92
C GLN A 197 -8.31 -13.75 -8.84
N ALA A 198 -7.41 -14.67 -8.55
CA ALA A 198 -6.29 -15.03 -9.42
C ALA A 198 -6.73 -15.50 -10.81
N ARG A 199 -7.99 -15.96 -10.97
CA ARG A 199 -8.59 -16.31 -12.27
C ARG A 199 -8.48 -15.16 -13.28
N ILE A 200 -8.66 -13.94 -12.84
CA ILE A 200 -8.60 -12.74 -13.68
C ILE A 200 -7.35 -11.89 -13.41
N CYS A 201 -6.46 -12.31 -12.51
CA CYS A 201 -5.25 -11.60 -12.14
C CYS A 201 -4.01 -12.20 -12.83
N HIS A 202 -3.71 -13.46 -12.56
CA HIS A 202 -2.51 -14.13 -13.04
C HIS A 202 -2.77 -15.57 -13.56
N SER A 203 -3.99 -15.89 -13.92
CA SER A 203 -4.32 -17.23 -14.43
C SER A 203 -3.55 -17.60 -15.68
N THR A 204 -3.29 -16.66 -16.57
CA THR A 204 -2.49 -16.88 -17.79
C THR A 204 -1.06 -17.29 -17.46
N THR A 205 -0.41 -16.57 -16.54
CA THR A 205 0.94 -16.92 -16.06
C THR A 205 0.93 -18.24 -15.29
N VAL A 206 -0.06 -18.46 -14.41
CA VAL A 206 -0.19 -19.71 -13.66
C VAL A 206 -0.35 -20.89 -14.63
N ALA A 207 -1.21 -20.78 -15.64
CA ALA A 207 -1.41 -21.84 -16.63
C ALA A 207 -0.16 -22.05 -17.50
N GLY A 208 0.50 -20.98 -17.94
CA GLY A 208 1.73 -21.07 -18.72
C GLY A 208 2.85 -21.76 -17.95
N VAL A 209 3.07 -21.36 -16.70
CA VAL A 209 4.08 -21.95 -15.80
C VAL A 209 3.73 -23.42 -15.49
N ALA A 210 2.48 -23.73 -15.17
CA ALA A 210 2.05 -25.09 -14.87
C ALA A 210 2.21 -26.04 -16.07
N ASN A 211 1.88 -25.58 -17.27
CA ASN A 211 2.04 -26.38 -18.50
C ASN A 211 3.50 -26.60 -18.89
N THR A 212 4.40 -25.69 -18.49
CA THR A 212 5.82 -25.77 -18.81
C THR A 212 6.59 -26.56 -17.75
N TRP A 213 6.33 -26.31 -16.48
CA TRP A 213 7.09 -26.84 -15.34
C TRP A 213 6.29 -27.77 -14.41
N GLY A 214 5.01 -27.96 -14.71
CA GLY A 214 4.14 -28.86 -13.94
C GLY A 214 3.55 -28.22 -12.67
N TYR A 215 3.89 -27.01 -12.32
CA TYR A 215 3.39 -26.30 -11.14
C TYR A 215 3.27 -24.79 -11.36
N GLY A 216 2.10 -24.24 -11.08
CA GLY A 216 1.76 -22.84 -11.36
C GLY A 216 2.08 -21.88 -10.20
N ALA A 217 3.32 -21.84 -9.73
CA ALA A 217 3.75 -20.94 -8.66
C ALA A 217 5.16 -20.39 -8.91
N MET A 218 5.53 -19.35 -8.17
CA MET A 218 6.87 -18.79 -8.16
C MET A 218 7.87 -19.86 -7.69
N THR A 219 8.93 -20.10 -8.46
CA THR A 219 9.92 -21.15 -8.17
C THR A 219 10.94 -20.75 -7.13
N ASN A 220 11.25 -19.45 -7.02
CA ASN A 220 12.30 -18.89 -6.18
C ASN A 220 11.76 -17.77 -5.30
N SER A 221 12.53 -17.41 -4.29
CA SER A 221 12.26 -16.24 -3.47
C SER A 221 12.80 -14.96 -4.11
N TYR A 222 12.24 -13.79 -3.79
CA TYR A 222 12.72 -12.51 -4.32
C TYR A 222 14.20 -12.22 -4.00
N ASN A 223 14.69 -12.68 -2.86
CA ASN A 223 16.10 -12.50 -2.49
C ASN A 223 17.06 -13.32 -3.36
N ASP A 224 16.59 -14.35 -4.09
CA ASP A 224 17.43 -15.11 -5.02
C ASP A 224 17.76 -14.32 -6.29
N ILE A 225 16.97 -13.33 -6.64
CA ILE A 225 17.15 -12.51 -7.85
C ILE A 225 18.57 -11.92 -7.90
N ARG A 226 19.11 -11.50 -6.76
CA ARG A 226 20.46 -10.92 -6.66
C ARG A 226 21.61 -11.86 -7.08
N ASN A 227 21.35 -13.17 -7.08
CA ASN A 227 22.34 -14.18 -7.46
C ASN A 227 22.38 -14.42 -8.97
N SER A 228 21.45 -13.83 -9.73
CA SER A 228 21.33 -14.01 -11.17
C SER A 228 22.31 -13.14 -11.93
N LYS A 229 22.90 -13.66 -13.01
CA LYS A 229 23.71 -12.89 -13.96
C LYS A 229 22.90 -12.28 -15.09
N THR A 230 21.69 -12.76 -15.31
CA THR A 230 20.73 -12.22 -16.29
C THR A 230 19.34 -12.26 -15.71
N MET A 231 18.64 -11.14 -15.79
CA MET A 231 17.27 -10.97 -15.32
C MET A 231 16.43 -10.45 -16.47
N ILE A 232 15.35 -11.15 -16.80
CA ILE A 232 14.45 -10.76 -17.89
C ILE A 232 13.10 -10.38 -17.30
N PHE A 233 12.65 -9.16 -17.58
CA PHE A 233 11.32 -8.67 -17.24
C PHE A 233 10.51 -8.54 -18.52
N MET A 234 9.40 -9.24 -18.60
CA MET A 234 8.56 -9.30 -19.77
C MET A 234 7.13 -8.86 -19.40
N GLY A 235 6.70 -7.70 -19.93
CA GLY A 235 5.38 -7.12 -19.62
C GLY A 235 5.17 -6.84 -18.13
N SER A 236 6.23 -6.52 -17.38
CA SER A 236 6.21 -6.40 -15.92
C SER A 236 6.84 -5.10 -15.45
N ASN A 237 6.13 -4.35 -14.62
CA ASN A 237 6.63 -3.13 -14.00
C ASN A 237 6.88 -3.33 -12.49
N ALA A 238 7.88 -4.14 -12.16
CA ALA A 238 8.24 -4.48 -10.78
C ALA A 238 8.60 -3.26 -9.94
N ALA A 239 9.19 -2.22 -10.53
CA ALA A 239 9.55 -0.99 -9.84
C ALA A 239 8.36 -0.25 -9.22
N GLU A 240 7.17 -0.36 -9.82
CA GLU A 240 5.94 0.23 -9.29
C GLU A 240 5.09 -0.79 -8.53
N ALA A 241 4.91 -1.98 -9.08
CA ALA A 241 4.05 -3.00 -8.49
C ALA A 241 4.69 -3.69 -7.26
N HIS A 242 6.02 -3.89 -7.29
CA HIS A 242 6.80 -4.62 -6.29
C HIS A 242 8.07 -3.83 -5.86
N PRO A 243 7.96 -2.57 -5.38
CA PRO A 243 9.10 -1.66 -5.29
C PRO A 243 10.26 -2.20 -4.47
N VAL A 244 9.99 -2.92 -3.38
CA VAL A 244 11.04 -3.44 -2.49
C VAL A 244 11.86 -4.55 -3.15
N SER A 245 11.34 -5.23 -4.19
CA SER A 245 12.13 -6.22 -4.94
C SER A 245 13.30 -5.60 -5.69
N LEU A 246 13.25 -4.29 -6.01
CA LEU A 246 14.33 -3.59 -6.71
C LEU A 246 15.66 -3.64 -5.96
N GLN A 247 15.67 -3.69 -4.63
CA GLN A 247 16.91 -3.81 -3.87
C GLN A 247 17.71 -5.07 -4.27
N HIS A 248 17.02 -6.18 -4.55
CA HIS A 248 17.67 -7.43 -4.98
C HIS A 248 18.08 -7.39 -6.45
N ILE A 249 17.32 -6.71 -7.29
CA ILE A 249 17.63 -6.51 -8.71
C ILE A 249 18.89 -5.63 -8.85
N LEU A 250 18.93 -4.50 -8.15
CA LEU A 250 20.03 -3.56 -8.18
C LEU A 250 21.29 -4.17 -7.55
N GLU A 251 21.17 -4.90 -6.45
CA GLU A 251 22.28 -5.64 -5.84
C GLU A 251 22.88 -6.64 -6.83
N GLY A 252 22.06 -7.43 -7.54
CA GLY A 252 22.55 -8.34 -8.57
C GLY A 252 23.23 -7.62 -9.74
N LYS A 253 22.67 -6.48 -10.15
CA LYS A 253 23.28 -5.62 -11.18
C LYS A 253 24.66 -5.10 -10.75
N GLU A 254 24.82 -4.70 -9.51
CA GLU A 254 26.06 -4.16 -8.96
C GLU A 254 27.11 -5.25 -8.64
N THR A 255 26.68 -6.31 -7.96
CA THR A 255 27.62 -7.32 -7.43
C THR A 255 27.93 -8.43 -8.42
N GLN A 256 26.97 -8.83 -9.26
CA GLN A 256 27.11 -9.89 -10.25
C GLN A 256 27.35 -9.34 -11.67
N GLN A 257 27.37 -8.01 -11.84
CA GLN A 257 27.39 -7.38 -13.16
C GLN A 257 26.23 -7.91 -14.04
N ALA A 258 25.07 -8.12 -13.43
CA ALA A 258 23.94 -8.77 -14.07
C ALA A 258 23.33 -7.91 -15.19
N ASN A 259 23.02 -8.55 -16.31
CA ASN A 259 22.21 -7.93 -17.35
C ASN A 259 20.74 -7.89 -16.92
N VAL A 260 20.14 -6.72 -17.01
CA VAL A 260 18.73 -6.51 -16.76
C VAL A 260 18.05 -6.16 -18.08
N ILE A 261 17.33 -7.12 -18.64
CA ILE A 261 16.64 -6.98 -19.94
C ILE A 261 15.17 -6.74 -19.66
N VAL A 262 14.60 -5.68 -20.21
CA VAL A 262 13.18 -5.35 -20.06
C VAL A 262 12.52 -5.32 -21.45
N ILE A 263 11.53 -6.17 -21.62
CA ILE A 263 10.73 -6.31 -22.83
C ILE A 263 9.33 -5.79 -22.52
N ASP A 264 8.98 -4.59 -22.97
CA ASP A 264 7.71 -3.95 -22.67
C ASP A 264 7.38 -2.89 -23.74
N PRO A 265 6.16 -2.84 -24.28
CA PRO A 265 5.78 -1.81 -25.26
C PRO A 265 5.78 -0.38 -24.69
N ARG A 266 5.88 -0.24 -23.37
CA ARG A 266 5.95 1.04 -22.67
C ARG A 266 7.26 1.13 -21.89
N PHE A 267 7.96 2.26 -22.00
CA PHE A 267 9.12 2.55 -21.17
C PHE A 267 8.67 2.78 -19.71
N THR A 268 8.74 1.72 -18.91
CA THR A 268 8.31 1.71 -17.49
C THR A 268 9.40 2.17 -16.55
N ARG A 269 9.08 2.36 -15.26
CA ARG A 269 10.09 2.58 -14.22
C ARG A 269 11.06 1.41 -14.08
N THR A 270 10.63 0.19 -14.36
CA THR A 270 11.52 -0.97 -14.42
C THR A 270 12.49 -0.87 -15.59
N ALA A 271 12.01 -0.42 -16.75
CA ALA A 271 12.84 -0.19 -17.93
C ALA A 271 13.93 0.86 -17.69
N ALA A 272 13.68 1.86 -16.84
CA ALA A 272 14.69 2.84 -16.46
C ALA A 272 15.91 2.26 -15.72
N HIS A 273 15.80 1.06 -15.16
CA HIS A 273 16.90 0.33 -14.52
C HIS A 273 17.52 -0.74 -15.42
N ALA A 274 16.99 -0.96 -16.63
CA ALA A 274 17.47 -1.95 -17.56
C ALA A 274 18.91 -1.66 -18.03
N THR A 275 19.65 -2.73 -18.36
CA THR A 275 20.86 -2.66 -19.17
C THR A 275 20.51 -2.70 -20.66
N GLU A 276 19.38 -3.33 -20.98
CA GLU A 276 18.81 -3.43 -22.32
C GLU A 276 17.29 -3.33 -22.26
N TYR A 277 16.71 -2.50 -23.10
CA TYR A 277 15.27 -2.33 -23.25
C TYR A 277 14.84 -2.63 -24.69
N VAL A 278 13.82 -3.48 -24.83
CA VAL A 278 13.30 -3.97 -26.12
C VAL A 278 11.79 -3.69 -26.21
#